data_0fc6ad3476e733f8a8a23e2085952d4c
#
_entry.id   0fc6ad3476e733f8a8a23e2085952d4c
#
_cell.length_a   1.000
_cell.length_b   1.000
_cell.length_c   1.000
_cell.angle_alpha   90.00
_cell.angle_beta   90.00
_cell.angle_gamma   90.00
#
_symmetry.space_group_name_H-M   'P 1'
#
loop_
_entity.id
_entity.type
_entity.pdbx_description
1 polymer ?
#
loop_
_entity_poly.entity_id
_entity_poly.type
_entity_poly.pdbx_seq_one_letter_code
_entity_poly.pdbx_strand_id
1 'polypeptide(L)'
;MTTDPLLRYRDEFPTLARCTYLVSNSLGAMPRAARDGLAAYADAWTERGVRAWADAWWELPVHAGDAVAPLMGAPAGSVAMTPTVTLAHAAVVSALPFDGGRYTIVMTALDFPSVRYAV
;
A
#
# COMPACT_ATOMS: atom_id res chain seq x y z
N MET A 1 -9.49 -33.16 -7.85
CA MET A 1 -8.58 -31.99 -7.78
C MET A 1 -9.46 -30.80 -7.45
N THR A 2 -9.30 -30.23 -6.26
CA THR A 2 -10.01 -29.00 -5.89
C THR A 2 -9.42 -27.85 -6.70
N THR A 3 -10.26 -27.20 -7.51
CA THR A 3 -9.83 -26.02 -8.27
C THR A 3 -9.56 -24.87 -7.27
N ASP A 4 -8.42 -24.23 -7.37
CA ASP A 4 -8.05 -23.07 -6.53
C ASP A 4 -9.12 -21.97 -6.72
N PRO A 5 -9.82 -21.54 -5.66
CA PRO A 5 -10.88 -20.55 -5.74
C PRO A 5 -10.37 -19.16 -6.19
N LEU A 6 -9.08 -18.89 -6.09
CA LEU A 6 -8.49 -17.64 -6.53
C LEU A 6 -8.35 -17.53 -8.05
N LEU A 7 -8.40 -18.64 -8.77
CA LEU A 7 -8.31 -18.64 -10.24
C LEU A 7 -9.44 -17.83 -10.90
N ARG A 8 -10.58 -17.68 -10.23
CA ARG A 8 -11.71 -16.85 -10.71
C ARG A 8 -11.35 -15.37 -10.89
N TYR A 9 -10.32 -14.90 -10.19
CA TYR A 9 -9.85 -13.50 -10.28
C TYR A 9 -8.78 -13.28 -11.34
N ARG A 10 -8.31 -14.35 -12.00
CA ARG A 10 -7.19 -14.26 -12.95
C ARG A 10 -7.46 -13.27 -14.09
N ASP A 11 -8.71 -13.24 -14.57
CA ASP A 11 -9.11 -12.38 -15.70
C ASP A 11 -9.20 -10.90 -15.32
N GLU A 12 -9.23 -10.60 -14.01
CA GLU A 12 -9.14 -9.22 -13.53
C GLU A 12 -7.77 -8.58 -13.79
N PHE A 13 -6.74 -9.39 -14.08
CA PHE A 13 -5.37 -8.95 -14.28
C PHE A 13 -4.91 -9.21 -15.73
N PRO A 14 -5.08 -8.27 -16.66
CA PRO A 14 -4.78 -8.47 -18.09
C PRO A 14 -3.35 -8.95 -18.39
N THR A 15 -2.37 -8.59 -17.56
CA THR A 15 -0.99 -9.04 -17.68
C THR A 15 -0.87 -10.56 -17.61
N LEU A 16 -1.70 -11.23 -16.84
CA LEU A 16 -1.65 -12.68 -16.64
C LEU A 16 -2.09 -13.48 -17.88
N ALA A 17 -2.74 -12.84 -18.85
CA ALA A 17 -3.03 -13.44 -20.14
C ALA A 17 -1.80 -13.51 -21.06
N ARG A 18 -0.75 -12.73 -20.76
CA ARG A 18 0.45 -12.58 -21.62
C ARG A 18 1.68 -13.25 -21.03
N CYS A 19 1.77 -13.36 -19.71
CA CYS A 19 2.94 -13.93 -19.04
C CYS A 19 2.59 -14.53 -17.68
N THR A 20 3.50 -15.34 -17.14
CA THR A 20 3.53 -15.71 -15.73
C THR A 20 4.18 -14.56 -14.96
N TYR A 21 3.39 -13.82 -14.21
CA TYR A 21 3.86 -12.63 -13.49
C TYR A 21 4.27 -12.99 -12.06
N LEU A 22 5.55 -12.87 -11.73
CA LEU A 22 6.14 -13.27 -10.45
C LEU A 22 6.81 -12.11 -9.69
N VAL A 23 6.53 -10.85 -10.07
CA VAL A 23 7.22 -9.66 -9.52
C VAL A 23 6.28 -8.82 -8.66
N SER A 24 5.29 -9.44 -8.01
CA SER A 24 4.33 -8.74 -7.14
C SER A 24 4.96 -8.07 -5.92
N ASN A 25 6.16 -8.49 -5.56
CA ASN A 25 6.96 -7.88 -4.49
C ASN A 25 7.47 -6.46 -4.84
N SER A 26 7.55 -6.11 -6.12
CA SER A 26 8.01 -4.80 -6.58
C SER A 26 6.85 -3.95 -7.11
N LEU A 27 6.19 -4.44 -8.15
CA LEU A 27 5.01 -3.79 -8.73
C LEU A 27 3.98 -4.88 -9.00
N GLY A 28 2.87 -4.89 -8.28
CA GLY A 28 1.78 -5.85 -8.50
C GLY A 28 1.20 -5.76 -9.91
N ALA A 29 0.68 -6.88 -10.42
CA ALA A 29 -0.09 -6.86 -11.65
C ALA A 29 -1.30 -5.93 -11.48
N MET A 30 -1.51 -5.00 -12.42
CA MET A 30 -2.57 -4.01 -12.33
C MET A 30 -3.94 -4.66 -12.61
N PRO A 31 -4.90 -4.61 -11.68
CA PRO A 31 -6.25 -5.07 -11.94
C PRO A 31 -7.02 -4.09 -12.85
N ARG A 32 -8.03 -4.59 -13.57
CA ARG A 32 -8.87 -3.74 -14.45
C ARG A 32 -9.49 -2.57 -13.70
N ALA A 33 -10.03 -2.81 -12.51
CA ALA A 33 -10.65 -1.79 -11.67
C ALA A 33 -9.72 -0.64 -11.26
N ALA A 34 -8.40 -0.85 -11.26
CA ALA A 34 -7.44 0.22 -10.94
C ALA A 34 -7.46 1.36 -11.97
N ARG A 35 -7.78 1.06 -13.24
CA ARG A 35 -7.93 2.09 -14.27
C ARG A 35 -9.11 3.02 -13.98
N ASP A 36 -10.24 2.44 -13.56
CA ASP A 36 -11.45 3.19 -13.23
C ASP A 36 -11.22 4.04 -11.98
N GLY A 37 -10.53 3.49 -10.99
CA GLY A 37 -10.13 4.24 -9.80
C GLY A 37 -9.22 5.44 -10.10
N LEU A 38 -8.25 5.28 -11.02
CA LEU A 38 -7.39 6.38 -11.46
C LEU A 38 -8.18 7.44 -12.24
N ALA A 39 -9.13 7.03 -13.09
CA ALA A 39 -9.99 7.96 -13.80
C ALA A 39 -10.87 8.74 -12.80
N ALA A 40 -11.52 8.08 -11.86
CA ALA A 40 -12.34 8.72 -10.83
C ALA A 40 -11.54 9.73 -9.99
N TYR A 41 -10.27 9.40 -9.68
CA TYR A 41 -9.38 10.35 -8.98
C TYR A 41 -9.11 11.60 -9.83
N ALA A 42 -8.83 11.42 -11.12
CA ALA A 42 -8.59 12.54 -12.05
C ALA A 42 -9.84 13.39 -12.26
N ASP A 43 -11.01 12.77 -12.35
CA ASP A 43 -12.31 13.46 -12.49
C ASP A 43 -12.60 14.29 -11.23
N ALA A 44 -12.44 13.70 -10.04
CA ALA A 44 -12.61 14.43 -8.79
C ALA A 44 -11.68 15.64 -8.69
N TRP A 45 -10.44 15.51 -9.15
CA TRP A 45 -9.51 16.64 -9.20
C TRP A 45 -9.98 17.73 -10.18
N THR A 46 -10.38 17.32 -11.37
CA THR A 46 -10.85 18.23 -12.42
C THR A 46 -12.09 19.02 -11.97
N GLU A 47 -13.03 18.36 -11.33
CA GLU A 47 -14.32 18.96 -10.98
C GLU A 47 -14.30 19.71 -9.64
N ARG A 48 -13.53 19.20 -8.67
CA ARG A 48 -13.56 19.68 -7.29
C ARG A 48 -12.32 20.49 -6.91
N GLY A 49 -11.18 20.30 -7.62
CA GLY A 49 -9.92 20.95 -7.28
C GLY A 49 -9.53 20.65 -5.82
N VAL A 50 -9.11 21.68 -5.09
CA VAL A 50 -8.70 21.55 -3.68
C VAL A 50 -9.80 21.01 -2.75
N ARG A 51 -11.07 21.13 -3.12
CA ARG A 51 -12.19 20.63 -2.32
C ARG A 51 -12.21 19.10 -2.23
N ALA A 52 -11.64 18.40 -3.20
CA ALA A 52 -11.55 16.95 -3.20
C ALA A 52 -10.85 16.40 -1.94
N TRP A 53 -9.97 17.18 -1.32
CA TRP A 53 -9.35 16.82 -0.04
C TRP A 53 -10.39 16.67 1.08
N ALA A 54 -11.25 17.67 1.23
CA ALA A 54 -12.29 17.64 2.26
C ALA A 54 -13.40 16.63 1.93
N ASP A 55 -13.64 16.36 0.66
CA ASP A 55 -14.69 15.44 0.24
C ASP A 55 -14.32 13.96 0.53
N ALA A 56 -13.05 13.56 0.29
CA ALA A 56 -12.65 12.15 0.45
C ALA A 56 -11.14 11.91 0.61
N TRP A 57 -10.26 12.76 0.06
CA TRP A 57 -8.85 12.37 -0.09
C TRP A 57 -8.08 12.28 1.22
N TRP A 58 -8.47 13.03 2.26
CA TRP A 58 -7.85 12.92 3.58
C TRP A 58 -7.99 11.51 4.16
N GLU A 59 -9.10 10.84 3.88
CA GLU A 59 -9.41 9.54 4.45
C GLU A 59 -8.92 8.37 3.56
N LEU A 60 -8.49 8.65 2.31
CA LEU A 60 -8.04 7.60 1.38
C LEU A 60 -6.98 6.65 1.95
N PRO A 61 -5.93 7.12 2.65
CA PRO A 61 -4.93 6.22 3.22
C PRO A 61 -5.51 5.24 4.23
N VAL A 62 -6.48 5.68 5.04
CA VAL A 62 -7.16 4.85 6.04
C VAL A 62 -8.14 3.91 5.34
N HIS A 63 -8.96 4.40 4.41
CA HIS A 63 -9.89 3.56 3.65
C HIS A 63 -9.17 2.44 2.87
N ALA A 64 -8.03 2.74 2.26
CA ALA A 64 -7.20 1.74 1.62
C ALA A 64 -6.60 0.76 2.63
N GLY A 65 -6.22 1.26 3.81
CA GLY A 65 -5.76 0.46 4.94
C GLY A 65 -6.84 -0.49 5.47
N ASP A 66 -8.07 -0.03 5.56
CA ASP A 66 -9.21 -0.84 6.02
C ASP A 66 -9.52 -2.01 5.08
N ALA A 67 -9.23 -1.88 3.78
CA ALA A 67 -9.34 -3.00 2.85
C ALA A 67 -8.26 -4.08 3.10
N VAL A 68 -7.11 -3.71 3.64
CA VAL A 68 -5.99 -4.61 3.95
C VAL A 68 -6.06 -5.14 5.39
N ALA A 69 -6.60 -4.37 6.32
CA ALA A 69 -6.66 -4.69 7.74
C ALA A 69 -7.17 -6.12 8.06
N PRO A 70 -8.26 -6.63 7.44
CA PRO A 70 -8.74 -7.99 7.68
C PRO A 70 -7.72 -9.08 7.33
N LEU A 71 -6.87 -8.86 6.31
CA LEU A 71 -5.83 -9.81 5.91
C LEU A 71 -4.72 -9.92 6.96
N MET A 72 -4.56 -8.89 7.76
CA MET A 72 -3.57 -8.80 8.84
C MET A 72 -4.16 -9.12 10.22
N GLY A 73 -5.47 -9.37 10.31
CA GLY A 73 -6.16 -9.51 11.60
C GLY A 73 -6.20 -8.20 12.40
N ALA A 74 -6.07 -7.05 11.73
CA ALA A 74 -6.08 -5.73 12.35
C ALA A 74 -7.49 -5.13 12.37
N PRO A 75 -7.86 -4.34 13.39
CA PRO A 75 -9.14 -3.65 13.42
C PRO A 75 -9.22 -2.51 12.38
N ALA A 76 -10.44 -2.13 12.00
CA ALA A 76 -10.66 -0.97 11.15
C ALA A 76 -10.08 0.30 11.76
N GLY A 77 -9.55 1.19 10.93
CA GLY A 77 -8.92 2.44 11.33
C GLY A 77 -7.50 2.32 11.90
N SER A 78 -6.96 1.08 12.01
CA SER A 78 -5.61 0.86 12.56
C SER A 78 -4.51 0.70 11.51
N VAL A 79 -4.87 0.63 10.24
CA VAL A 79 -3.93 0.51 9.11
C VAL A 79 -4.07 1.75 8.23
N ALA A 80 -2.96 2.39 7.95
CA ALA A 80 -2.90 3.50 7.01
C ALA A 80 -1.88 3.20 5.91
N MET A 81 -2.27 3.44 4.67
CA MET A 81 -1.37 3.27 3.53
C MET A 81 -0.47 4.49 3.36
N THR A 82 0.79 4.25 3.05
CA THR A 82 1.78 5.30 2.75
C THR A 82 2.34 5.11 1.35
N PRO A 83 2.84 6.18 0.69
CA PRO A 83 3.38 6.08 -0.66
C PRO A 83 4.58 5.13 -0.80
N THR A 84 5.40 5.01 0.23
CA THR A 84 6.60 4.17 0.21
C THR A 84 6.89 3.57 1.58
N VAL A 85 7.58 2.41 1.60
CA VAL A 85 8.07 1.79 2.83
C VAL A 85 9.06 2.71 3.56
N THR A 86 9.81 3.52 2.85
CA THR A 86 10.76 4.48 3.45
C THR A 86 10.05 5.52 4.29
N LEU A 87 8.94 6.08 3.79
CA LEU A 87 8.12 7.03 4.56
C LEU A 87 7.44 6.38 5.75
N ALA A 88 6.91 5.15 5.58
CA ALA A 88 6.33 4.39 6.68
C ALA A 88 7.38 4.14 7.78
N HIS A 89 8.59 3.71 7.40
CA HIS A 89 9.69 3.45 8.31
C HIS A 89 10.13 4.73 9.04
N ALA A 90 10.33 5.82 8.31
CA ALA A 90 10.69 7.12 8.90
C ALA A 90 9.63 7.59 9.92
N ALA A 91 8.35 7.44 9.61
CA ALA A 91 7.26 7.78 10.52
C ALA A 91 7.33 6.95 11.82
N VAL A 92 7.54 5.63 11.71
CA VAL A 92 7.67 4.75 12.88
C VAL A 92 8.91 5.12 13.70
N VAL A 93 10.07 5.26 13.06
CA VAL A 93 11.34 5.58 13.75
C VAL A 93 11.23 6.94 14.45
N SER A 94 10.62 7.94 13.81
CA SER A 94 10.46 9.28 14.42
C SER A 94 9.55 9.30 15.64
N ALA A 95 8.68 8.30 15.78
CA ALA A 95 7.78 8.17 16.93
C ALA A 95 8.40 7.42 18.12
N LEU A 96 9.58 6.79 17.93
CA LEU A 96 10.25 6.05 19.00
C LEU A 96 11.05 6.98 19.91
N PRO A 97 10.95 6.84 21.24
CA PRO A 97 11.78 7.57 22.18
C PRO A 97 13.19 6.95 22.21
N PHE A 98 14.19 7.73 21.84
CA PHE A 98 15.61 7.33 21.90
C PHE A 98 16.32 7.85 23.15
N ASP A 99 15.61 8.32 24.15
CA ASP A 99 16.11 8.94 25.38
C ASP A 99 16.44 7.95 26.51
N GLY A 100 15.99 6.70 26.39
CA GLY A 100 16.12 5.65 27.43
C GLY A 100 17.37 4.77 27.35
N GLY A 101 18.44 5.18 26.67
CA GLY A 101 19.64 4.36 26.47
C GLY A 101 19.51 3.24 25.42
N ARG A 102 18.36 3.13 24.77
CA ARG A 102 18.10 2.23 23.63
C ARG A 102 18.11 3.06 22.35
N TYR A 103 19.23 3.11 21.68
CA TYR A 103 19.42 3.85 20.43
C TYR A 103 20.05 3.00 19.32
N THR A 104 19.95 1.67 19.46
CA THR A 104 20.43 0.74 18.44
C THR A 104 19.26 0.20 17.65
N ILE A 105 19.29 0.40 16.34
CA ILE A 105 18.35 -0.20 15.39
C ILE A 105 19.02 -1.41 14.75
N VAL A 106 18.42 -2.57 14.89
CA VAL A 106 18.91 -3.83 14.31
C VAL A 106 18.19 -4.09 13.00
N MET A 107 18.96 -4.34 11.95
CA MET A 107 18.44 -4.57 10.60
C MET A 107 19.08 -5.82 9.99
N THR A 108 18.49 -6.39 8.95
CA THR A 108 19.07 -7.51 8.21
C THR A 108 19.87 -7.00 7.02
N ALA A 109 20.85 -7.80 6.57
CA ALA A 109 21.60 -7.51 5.36
C ALA A 109 20.75 -7.59 4.08
N LEU A 110 19.57 -8.21 4.18
CA LEU A 110 18.62 -8.43 3.07
C LEU A 110 17.54 -7.34 2.99
N ASP A 111 17.51 -6.39 3.93
CA ASP A 111 16.58 -5.26 3.88
C ASP A 111 16.82 -4.41 2.64
N PHE A 112 15.71 -3.90 2.08
CA PHE A 112 15.79 -3.06 0.89
C PHE A 112 16.64 -1.81 1.17
N PRO A 113 17.51 -1.39 0.24
CA PRO A 113 18.49 -0.34 0.50
C PRO A 113 17.92 0.96 1.09
N SER A 114 16.75 1.42 0.64
CA SER A 114 16.15 2.67 1.13
C SER A 114 15.78 2.62 2.61
N VAL A 115 15.44 1.44 3.15
CA VAL A 115 15.17 1.27 4.58
C VAL A 115 16.46 1.49 5.38
N ARG A 116 17.59 1.00 4.88
CA ARG A 116 18.91 1.14 5.51
C ARG A 116 19.44 2.57 5.47
N TYR A 117 19.02 3.37 4.51
CA TYR A 117 19.42 4.79 4.42
C TYR A 117 18.50 5.73 5.22
N ALA A 118 17.39 5.21 5.73
CA ALA A 118 16.40 6.00 6.50
C ALA A 118 16.68 6.03 8.00
N VAL A 119 17.77 5.40 8.47
CA VAL A 119 18.22 5.34 9.89
C VAL A 119 19.60 5.89 10.07
#